data_d01cada0e9a8da1bc24288ef3041aa10
#
_entry.id   d01cada0e9a8da1bc24288ef3041aa10
#
_cell.length_a   1.000
_cell.length_b   1.000
_cell.length_c   1.000
_cell.angle_alpha   90.00
_cell.angle_beta   90.00
_cell.angle_gamma   90.00
#
_symmetry.space_group_name_H-M   'P 1'
#
loop_
_entity.id
_entity.type
_entity.pdbx_description
1 polymer ?
#
loop_
_entity_poly.entity_id
_entity_poly.type
_entity_poly.pdbx_seq_one_letter_code
_entity_poly.pdbx_strand_id
1 'polypeptide(L)'
;MNTERRIVLGADHAGVNLKEKLCAHLKELGFEVINVGTFSTDSCDYPVYAKKVCNTLQTGEADLGILVCGTGVGMSMAANKYKGIRAACCSDTFSARLTRIHNNANVICIGERVLGEGLAFDIIDAFVSAEFEGGKHQRRISMFENGVEE
;
A
#
# COMPACT_ATOMS: atom_id res chain seq x y z
N MET A 1 0.15 10.22 -14.98
CA MET A 1 -0.29 9.64 -13.69
C MET A 1 -1.80 9.60 -13.67
N ASN A 2 -2.39 8.43 -13.38
CA ASN A 2 -3.84 8.28 -13.35
C ASN A 2 -4.40 8.71 -11.97
N THR A 3 -4.83 9.96 -11.85
CA THR A 3 -5.35 10.54 -10.61
C THR A 3 -6.83 10.18 -10.35
N GLU A 4 -7.47 9.42 -11.23
CA GLU A 4 -8.82 8.90 -10.98
C GLU A 4 -8.83 7.77 -9.94
N ARG A 5 -7.67 7.19 -9.65
CA ARG A 5 -7.52 6.19 -8.60
C ARG A 5 -7.77 6.81 -7.23
N ARG A 6 -8.55 6.11 -6.42
CA ARG A 6 -8.80 6.45 -5.03
C ARG A 6 -7.81 5.69 -4.15
N ILE A 7 -7.20 6.38 -3.20
CA ILE A 7 -6.11 5.80 -2.40
C ILE A 7 -6.48 5.85 -0.93
N VAL A 8 -6.49 4.69 -0.28
CA VAL A 8 -6.72 4.58 1.16
C VAL A 8 -5.38 4.43 1.89
N LEU A 9 -5.19 5.21 2.96
CA LEU A 9 -3.99 5.16 3.78
C LEU A 9 -4.34 4.82 5.22
N GLY A 10 -3.52 3.96 5.81
CA GLY A 10 -3.57 3.64 7.23
C GLY A 10 -2.17 3.51 7.81
N ALA A 11 -2.04 3.74 9.12
CA ALA A 11 -0.79 3.60 9.84
C ALA A 11 -1.05 3.24 11.30
N ASP A 12 -0.04 2.68 11.97
CA ASP A 12 0.01 2.62 13.42
C ASP A 12 0.70 3.87 13.99
N HIS A 13 0.94 3.88 15.31
CA HIS A 13 1.59 4.99 16.00
C HIS A 13 3.02 5.28 15.51
N ALA A 14 3.73 4.28 14.94
CA ALA A 14 5.07 4.45 14.41
C ALA A 14 5.09 5.04 12.99
N GLY A 15 3.96 5.00 12.29
CA GLY A 15 3.85 5.46 10.90
C GLY A 15 2.92 6.65 10.70
N VAL A 16 2.29 7.17 11.74
CA VAL A 16 1.26 8.21 11.63
C VAL A 16 1.78 9.51 11.02
N ASN A 17 2.99 9.94 11.38
CA ASN A 17 3.53 11.20 10.87
C ASN A 17 3.80 11.12 9.36
N LEU A 18 4.43 10.05 8.90
CA LEU A 18 4.67 9.84 7.47
C LEU A 18 3.35 9.67 6.71
N LYS A 19 2.39 8.92 7.26
CA LYS A 19 1.08 8.77 6.65
C LYS A 19 0.39 10.12 6.40
N GLU A 20 0.41 11.01 7.38
CA GLU A 20 -0.22 12.35 7.23
C GLU A 20 0.46 13.17 6.12
N LYS A 21 1.78 13.11 6.03
CA LYS A 21 2.54 13.78 4.96
C LYS A 21 2.21 13.18 3.58
N LEU A 22 2.07 11.86 3.50
CA LEU A 22 1.68 11.19 2.26
C LEU A 22 0.25 11.53 1.84
N CYS A 23 -0.68 11.64 2.79
CA CYS A 23 -2.04 12.08 2.49
C CYS A 23 -2.04 13.49 1.87
N ALA A 24 -1.30 14.43 2.45
CA ALA A 24 -1.18 15.78 1.91
C ALA A 24 -0.54 15.78 0.51
N HIS A 25 0.54 15.03 0.34
CA HIS A 25 1.25 14.91 -0.94
C HIS A 25 0.34 14.36 -2.05
N LEU A 26 -0.39 13.29 -1.78
CA LEU A 26 -1.30 12.67 -2.76
C LEU A 26 -2.48 13.57 -3.12
N LYS A 27 -3.00 14.32 -2.16
CA LYS A 27 -4.04 15.32 -2.42
C LYS A 27 -3.54 16.45 -3.33
N GLU A 28 -2.31 16.92 -3.11
CA GLU A 28 -1.68 17.92 -3.98
C GLU A 28 -1.50 17.41 -5.41
N LEU A 29 -1.26 16.11 -5.59
CA LEU A 29 -1.18 15.47 -6.91
C LEU A 29 -2.55 15.27 -7.57
N GLY A 30 -3.64 15.48 -6.86
CA GLY A 30 -5.01 15.39 -7.38
C GLY A 30 -5.74 14.09 -7.08
N PHE A 31 -5.18 13.20 -6.27
CA PHE A 31 -5.85 11.96 -5.88
C PHE A 31 -6.95 12.20 -4.85
N GLU A 32 -8.02 11.41 -4.92
CA GLU A 32 -8.94 11.23 -3.81
C GLU A 32 -8.28 10.34 -2.75
N VAL A 33 -8.20 10.84 -1.52
CA VAL A 33 -7.49 10.20 -0.42
C VAL A 33 -8.46 9.88 0.71
N ILE A 34 -8.45 8.62 1.16
CA ILE A 34 -9.22 8.14 2.30
C ILE A 34 -8.23 7.81 3.42
N ASN A 35 -8.31 8.53 4.53
CA ASN A 35 -7.42 8.35 5.67
C ASN A 35 -8.17 7.61 6.79
N VAL A 36 -7.80 6.35 7.05
CA VAL A 36 -8.47 5.52 8.06
C VAL A 36 -7.78 5.51 9.42
N GLY A 37 -6.77 6.35 9.61
CA GLY A 37 -6.03 6.47 10.87
C GLY A 37 -4.80 5.52 10.91
N THR A 38 -4.09 5.44 12.09
CA THR A 38 -4.40 6.17 13.33
C THR A 38 -4.16 7.68 13.18
N PHE A 39 -4.63 8.45 14.17
CA PHE A 39 -4.52 9.92 14.17
C PHE A 39 -3.70 10.44 15.35
N SER A 40 -3.10 9.56 16.13
CA SER A 40 -2.24 9.93 17.26
C SER A 40 -0.99 9.06 17.32
N THR A 41 -0.02 9.49 18.13
CA THR A 41 1.20 8.74 18.39
C THR A 41 1.08 7.77 19.57
N ASP A 42 -0.10 7.66 20.16
CA ASP A 42 -0.36 6.70 21.23
C ASP A 42 -0.28 5.27 20.70
N SER A 43 0.35 4.39 21.47
CA SER A 43 0.57 3.00 21.08
C SER A 43 -0.73 2.32 20.66
N CYS A 44 -0.72 1.67 19.51
CA CYS A 44 -1.86 0.94 18.97
C CYS A 44 -1.37 -0.26 18.15
N ASP A 45 -2.29 -1.14 17.80
CA ASP A 45 -1.99 -2.40 17.11
C ASP A 45 -2.11 -2.23 15.59
N TYR A 46 -1.01 -2.42 14.87
CA TYR A 46 -0.97 -2.25 13.41
C TYR A 46 -1.98 -3.11 12.65
N PRO A 47 -2.32 -4.36 13.06
CA PRO A 47 -3.29 -5.16 12.32
C PRO A 47 -4.70 -4.56 12.23
N VAL A 48 -5.08 -3.71 13.19
CA VAL A 48 -6.35 -2.98 13.17
C VAL A 48 -6.41 -2.06 11.93
N TYR A 49 -5.34 -1.37 11.63
CA TYR A 49 -5.27 -0.44 10.50
C TYR A 49 -5.04 -1.16 9.17
N ALA A 50 -4.31 -2.28 9.17
CA ALA A 50 -4.25 -3.17 8.03
C ALA A 50 -5.65 -3.64 7.62
N LYS A 51 -6.47 -4.06 8.59
CA LYS A 51 -7.86 -4.46 8.35
C LYS A 51 -8.69 -3.33 7.74
N LYS A 52 -8.59 -2.11 8.27
CA LYS A 52 -9.34 -0.96 7.76
C LYS A 52 -9.02 -0.65 6.30
N VAL A 53 -7.74 -0.67 5.94
CA VAL A 53 -7.29 -0.45 4.55
C VAL A 53 -7.78 -1.60 3.66
N CYS A 54 -7.58 -2.84 4.06
CA CYS A 54 -7.99 -4.00 3.28
C CYS A 54 -9.50 -4.04 3.05
N ASN A 55 -10.31 -3.74 4.08
CA ASN A 55 -11.76 -3.70 3.94
C ASN A 55 -12.22 -2.61 2.97
N THR A 56 -11.59 -1.44 2.99
CA THR A 56 -11.89 -0.34 2.06
C THR A 56 -11.64 -0.75 0.62
N LEU A 57 -10.57 -1.51 0.37
CA LEU A 57 -10.28 -2.07 -0.95
C LEU A 57 -11.28 -3.17 -1.34
N GLN A 58 -11.61 -4.07 -0.41
CA GLN A 58 -12.52 -5.19 -0.68
C GLN A 58 -13.94 -4.73 -1.00
N THR A 59 -14.40 -3.60 -0.43
CA THR A 59 -15.72 -3.01 -0.72
C THR A 59 -15.73 -2.17 -2.00
N GLY A 60 -14.58 -1.97 -2.64
CA GLY A 60 -14.48 -1.16 -3.86
C GLY A 60 -14.50 0.36 -3.62
N GLU A 61 -14.35 0.80 -2.37
CA GLU A 61 -14.30 2.23 -2.02
C GLU A 61 -12.96 2.89 -2.37
N ALA A 62 -11.91 2.09 -2.51
CA ALA A 62 -10.59 2.54 -2.96
C ALA A 62 -9.98 1.55 -3.96
N ASP A 63 -9.00 2.01 -4.72
CA ASP A 63 -8.34 1.25 -5.77
C ASP A 63 -6.95 0.76 -5.34
N LEU A 64 -6.23 1.57 -4.57
CA LEU A 64 -4.91 1.25 -4.02
C LEU A 64 -4.86 1.60 -2.54
N GLY A 65 -4.03 0.86 -1.80
CA GLY A 65 -3.80 1.09 -0.38
C GLY A 65 -2.34 1.36 -0.05
N ILE A 66 -2.13 2.17 0.99
CA ILE A 66 -0.81 2.46 1.55
C ILE A 66 -0.89 2.21 3.06
N LEU A 67 0.01 1.40 3.56
CA LEU A 67 0.13 1.11 4.98
C LEU A 67 1.52 1.49 5.50
N VAL A 68 1.55 2.21 6.60
CA VAL A 68 2.79 2.68 7.22
C VAL A 68 2.88 2.20 8.67
N CYS A 69 3.96 1.53 9.01
CA CYS A 69 4.33 1.22 10.40
C CYS A 69 5.82 1.51 10.59
N GLY A 70 6.46 0.92 11.56
CA GLY A 70 7.90 1.14 11.80
C GLY A 70 8.78 0.63 10.68
N THR A 71 8.50 -0.56 10.14
CA THR A 71 9.28 -1.20 9.08
C THR A 71 8.48 -1.52 7.81
N GLY A 72 7.16 -1.53 7.89
CA GLY A 72 6.28 -1.98 6.83
C GLY A 72 6.05 -3.49 6.82
N VAL A 73 6.88 -4.26 7.50
CA VAL A 73 6.88 -5.74 7.45
C VAL A 73 5.60 -6.31 8.08
N GLY A 74 5.28 -5.92 9.30
CA GLY A 74 4.09 -6.41 9.99
C GLY A 74 2.81 -6.06 9.25
N MET A 75 2.70 -4.85 8.72
CA MET A 75 1.58 -4.41 7.89
C MET A 75 1.41 -5.30 6.66
N SER A 76 2.50 -5.66 5.97
CA SER A 76 2.42 -6.51 4.78
C SER A 76 1.97 -7.93 5.13
N MET A 77 2.46 -8.47 6.23
CA MET A 77 2.04 -9.80 6.70
C MET A 77 0.55 -9.83 7.05
N ALA A 78 0.08 -8.81 7.77
CA ALA A 78 -1.34 -8.70 8.15
C ALA A 78 -2.24 -8.51 6.93
N ALA A 79 -1.87 -7.59 6.04
CA ALA A 79 -2.67 -7.26 4.86
C ALA A 79 -2.82 -8.47 3.92
N ASN A 80 -1.78 -9.27 3.73
CA ASN A 80 -1.81 -10.43 2.85
C ASN A 80 -2.70 -11.59 3.36
N LYS A 81 -3.26 -11.48 4.55
CA LYS A 81 -4.26 -12.44 5.05
C LYS A 81 -5.67 -12.17 4.54
N TYR A 82 -5.91 -11.05 3.88
CA TYR A 82 -7.21 -10.68 3.35
C TYR A 82 -7.33 -11.07 1.88
N LYS A 83 -8.46 -11.67 1.53
CA LYS A 83 -8.73 -12.11 0.16
C LYS A 83 -8.68 -10.94 -0.82
N GLY A 84 -8.00 -11.14 -1.95
CA GLY A 84 -7.88 -10.14 -2.99
C GLY A 84 -6.84 -9.06 -2.70
N ILE A 85 -6.11 -9.15 -1.58
CA ILE A 85 -5.06 -8.20 -1.22
C ILE A 85 -3.69 -8.78 -1.58
N ARG A 86 -2.93 -8.01 -2.35
CA ARG A 86 -1.53 -8.28 -2.66
C ARG A 86 -0.72 -7.11 -2.15
N ALA A 87 -0.18 -7.28 -0.94
CA ALA A 87 0.58 -6.24 -0.25
C ALA A 87 2.08 -6.50 -0.39
N ALA A 88 2.81 -5.48 -0.83
CA ALA A 88 4.26 -5.53 -0.98
C ALA A 88 4.94 -4.58 0.01
N CYS A 89 5.90 -5.10 0.78
CA CYS A 89 6.76 -4.30 1.64
C CYS A 89 7.96 -3.83 0.81
N CYS A 90 8.05 -2.53 0.54
CA CYS A 90 9.09 -1.96 -0.32
C CYS A 90 9.87 -0.87 0.41
N SER A 91 11.18 -0.83 0.15
CA SER A 91 12.08 0.22 0.67
C SER A 91 12.90 0.90 -0.44
N ASP A 92 12.53 0.65 -1.69
CA ASP A 92 13.16 1.26 -2.86
C ASP A 92 12.14 1.53 -3.97
N THR A 93 12.46 2.49 -4.82
CA THR A 93 11.58 2.95 -5.90
C THR A 93 11.39 1.89 -7.00
N PHE A 94 12.45 1.15 -7.30
CA PHE A 94 12.43 0.12 -8.35
C PHE A 94 11.44 -0.99 -8.01
N SER A 95 11.55 -1.55 -6.80
CA SER A 95 10.62 -2.60 -6.34
C SER A 95 9.18 -2.09 -6.24
N ALA A 96 8.98 -0.87 -5.79
CA ALA A 96 7.65 -0.25 -5.69
C ALA A 96 6.97 -0.14 -7.05
N ARG A 97 7.72 0.26 -8.08
CA ARG A 97 7.22 0.31 -9.46
C ARG A 97 6.91 -1.08 -10.00
N LEU A 98 7.86 -2.01 -9.86
CA LEU A 98 7.73 -3.33 -10.43
C LEU A 98 6.66 -4.18 -9.76
N THR A 99 6.43 -4.02 -8.47
CA THR A 99 5.35 -4.77 -7.81
C THR A 99 3.96 -4.38 -8.35
N ARG A 100 3.79 -3.15 -8.86
CA ARG A 100 2.59 -2.80 -9.62
C ARG A 100 2.59 -3.44 -11.00
N ILE A 101 3.67 -3.28 -11.74
CA ILE A 101 3.78 -3.74 -13.14
C ILE A 101 3.66 -5.26 -13.24
N HIS A 102 4.32 -6.00 -12.35
CA HIS A 102 4.43 -7.45 -12.40
C HIS A 102 3.48 -8.19 -11.46
N ASN A 103 3.29 -7.69 -10.24
CA ASN A 103 2.53 -8.41 -9.22
C ASN A 103 1.11 -7.90 -9.05
N ASN A 104 0.75 -6.83 -9.74
CA ASN A 104 -0.53 -6.14 -9.53
C ASN A 104 -0.81 -5.90 -8.05
N ALA A 105 0.24 -5.56 -7.29
CA ALA A 105 0.10 -5.25 -5.87
C ALA A 105 -0.88 -4.09 -5.71
N ASN A 106 -1.87 -4.26 -4.86
CA ASN A 106 -2.86 -3.22 -4.59
C ASN A 106 -2.64 -2.52 -3.24
N VAL A 107 -1.67 -3.00 -2.46
CA VAL A 107 -1.24 -2.36 -1.22
C VAL A 107 0.29 -2.30 -1.20
N ILE A 108 0.82 -1.13 -0.85
CA ILE A 108 2.25 -0.97 -0.52
C ILE A 108 2.40 -0.70 0.97
N CYS A 109 3.37 -1.35 1.59
CA CYS A 109 3.70 -1.19 2.99
C CYS A 109 5.11 -0.63 3.12
N ILE A 110 5.24 0.45 3.87
CA ILE A 110 6.52 1.15 4.05
C ILE A 110 6.79 1.43 5.52
N GLY A 111 8.04 1.67 5.86
CA GLY A 111 8.49 1.91 7.24
C GLY A 111 8.94 3.33 7.48
N GLU A 112 8.28 4.05 8.39
CA GLU A 112 8.69 5.40 8.77
C GLU A 112 10.08 5.43 9.41
N ARG A 113 10.46 4.36 10.13
CA ARG A 113 11.78 4.23 10.76
C ARG A 113 12.89 3.79 9.80
N VAL A 114 12.52 3.38 8.60
CA VAL A 114 13.45 2.88 7.58
C VAL A 114 13.75 3.92 6.52
N LEU A 115 12.74 4.70 6.12
CA LEU A 115 12.81 5.61 4.99
C LEU A 115 12.92 7.07 5.43
N GLY A 116 13.77 7.82 4.74
CA GLY A 116 13.68 9.27 4.74
C GLY A 116 12.45 9.74 3.96
N GLU A 117 11.97 10.92 4.26
CA GLU A 117 10.73 11.48 3.68
C GLU A 117 10.78 11.56 2.16
N GLY A 118 11.89 12.06 1.59
CA GLY A 118 12.05 12.19 0.15
C GLY A 118 11.96 10.84 -0.57
N LEU A 119 12.64 9.82 -0.06
CA LEU A 119 12.60 8.49 -0.63
C LEU A 119 11.20 7.87 -0.49
N ALA A 120 10.53 8.09 0.63
CA ALA A 120 9.16 7.61 0.84
C ALA A 120 8.21 8.20 -0.21
N PHE A 121 8.31 9.48 -0.50
CA PHE A 121 7.52 10.12 -1.55
C PHE A 121 7.80 9.54 -2.93
N ASP A 122 9.08 9.34 -3.29
CA ASP A 122 9.46 8.71 -4.56
C ASP A 122 8.92 7.29 -4.70
N ILE A 123 8.97 6.51 -3.63
CA ILE A 123 8.43 5.15 -3.58
C ILE A 123 6.92 5.16 -3.83
N ILE A 124 6.19 6.02 -3.14
CA ILE A 124 4.74 6.10 -3.30
C ILE A 124 4.36 6.61 -4.68
N ASP A 125 5.05 7.63 -5.21
CA ASP A 125 4.81 8.14 -6.56
C ASP A 125 5.02 7.05 -7.62
N ALA A 126 6.07 6.25 -7.49
CA ALA A 126 6.33 5.12 -8.38
C ALA A 126 5.22 4.07 -8.31
N PHE A 127 4.74 3.78 -7.11
CA PHE A 127 3.67 2.79 -6.91
C PHE A 127 2.33 3.26 -7.49
N VAL A 128 1.89 4.47 -7.17
CA VAL A 128 0.57 4.97 -7.60
C VAL A 128 0.49 5.31 -9.09
N SER A 129 1.63 5.53 -9.74
CA SER A 129 1.66 5.87 -11.18
C SER A 129 1.83 4.68 -12.10
N ALA A 130 2.33 3.55 -11.63
CA ALA A 130 2.57 2.39 -12.48
C ALA A 130 1.27 1.66 -12.83
N GLU A 131 1.27 1.02 -14.00
CA GLU A 131 0.14 0.22 -14.51
C GLU A 131 0.53 -1.26 -14.57
N PHE A 132 -0.44 -2.13 -14.29
CA PHE A 132 -0.25 -3.58 -14.41
C PHE A 132 -0.11 -3.99 -15.86
N GLU A 133 0.91 -4.79 -16.16
CA GLU A 133 1.22 -5.24 -17.53
C GLU A 133 0.37 -6.42 -18.00
N GLY A 134 -0.12 -7.26 -17.07
CA GLY A 134 -0.93 -8.44 -17.40
C GLY A 134 -0.11 -9.58 -18.02
N GLY A 135 -0.73 -10.33 -18.93
CA GLY A 135 -0.07 -11.40 -19.66
C GLY A 135 0.47 -12.51 -18.75
N LYS A 136 1.74 -12.86 -18.91
CA LYS A 136 2.42 -13.89 -18.10
C LYS A 136 2.41 -13.57 -16.60
N HIS A 137 2.37 -12.29 -16.24
CA HIS A 137 2.30 -11.87 -14.85
C HIS A 137 0.94 -12.22 -14.22
N GLN A 138 -0.15 -12.03 -14.96
CA GLN A 138 -1.47 -12.44 -14.50
C GLN A 138 -1.55 -13.96 -14.30
N ARG A 139 -0.97 -14.75 -15.19
CA ARG A 139 -0.92 -16.20 -15.05
C ARG A 139 -0.22 -16.61 -13.74
N ARG A 140 0.91 -15.98 -13.43
CA ARG A 140 1.67 -16.25 -12.20
C ARG A 140 0.92 -15.82 -10.95
N ILE A 141 0.27 -14.65 -10.97
CA ILE A 141 -0.57 -14.17 -9.87
C ILE A 141 -1.71 -15.16 -9.60
N SER A 142 -2.38 -15.64 -10.63
CA SER A 142 -3.46 -16.61 -10.51
C SER A 142 -3.01 -17.90 -9.81
N MET A 143 -1.76 -18.32 -9.99
CA MET A 143 -1.21 -19.51 -9.33
C MET A 143 -1.13 -19.35 -7.80
N PHE A 144 -0.75 -18.19 -7.29
CA PHE A 144 -0.73 -18.01 -5.83
C PHE A 144 -2.09 -17.58 -5.25
N GLU A 145 -2.96 -16.98 -6.04
CA GLU A 145 -4.33 -16.66 -5.60
C GLU A 145 -5.23 -17.90 -5.53
N ASN A 146 -5.08 -18.82 -6.49
CA ASN A 146 -5.98 -19.97 -6.65
C ASN A 146 -5.32 -21.32 -6.36
N GLY A 147 -4.03 -21.34 -6.04
CA GLY A 147 -3.23 -22.55 -5.86
C GLY A 147 -2.43 -22.94 -7.09
N VAL A 148 -1.33 -23.65 -6.85
CA VAL A 148 -0.42 -24.16 -7.90
C VAL A 148 -0.84 -25.58 -8.25
N GLU A 149 -1.13 -25.82 -9.53
CA GLU A 149 -1.28 -27.18 -10.08
C GLU A 149 0.07 -27.60 -10.70
N GLU A 150 0.61 -28.77 -10.28
CA GLU A 150 1.85 -29.34 -10.79
C GLU A 150 1.60 -30.25 -11.99
#